data_945403c842fa07c1137d7f8114bd6dc1
#
_entry.id   945403c842fa07c1137d7f8114bd6dc1
#
_cell.length_a   1.000
_cell.length_b   1.000
_cell.length_c   1.000
_cell.angle_alpha   90.00
_cell.angle_beta   90.00
_cell.angle_gamma   90.00
#
_symmetry.space_group_name_H-M   'P 1'
#
loop_
_entity.id
_entity.type
_entity.pdbx_description
1 polymer ?
#
loop_
_entity_poly.entity_id
_entity_poly.type
_entity_poly.pdbx_seq_one_letter_code
_entity_poly.pdbx_strand_id
1 'polypeptide(L)'
;ATDIAPIRMAGVYSAIGVGLAFILSITLTPIIYSIHPETGNVLKKERHSRFLNGMGRALEKLTTWSIDHAYFVIFFFVGTGALGVWLYQSVVIETNTIKDISTSEKLRQDYDFFDSDFGGSMSLDIMVDSGRENGARKLTFLQDVERLQRYTETLPGCVKTHSLVDIIRRINFVLHEGRPENDVLPSEQKNCDEYLFFYETSGGKNLDCELSFLSDVARIHVQTRNMGTQEVKAFIRNMDNFVANELQGRLKVEYTGQMAFVSDISDYVSAGQADSFLCALISICAMMMICLRSVKLGLLSMLPNIVPILIPMGLMGVLGFNMSIV
;
A
#
# COMPACT_ATOMS: atom_id res chain seq x y z
N ALA A 1 -2.47 4.86 16.03
CA ALA A 1 -2.63 3.41 16.09
C ALA A 1 -3.40 2.97 14.86
N THR A 2 -2.87 2.05 14.09
CA THR A 2 -3.51 1.49 12.90
C THR A 2 -4.63 0.52 13.31
N ASP A 3 -5.73 0.47 12.56
CA ASP A 3 -6.82 -0.50 12.79
C ASP A 3 -6.48 -1.91 12.28
N ILE A 4 -5.35 -2.07 11.59
CA ILE A 4 -4.85 -3.38 11.16
C ILE A 4 -4.37 -4.16 12.38
N ALA A 5 -5.09 -5.22 12.73
CA ALA A 5 -4.86 -6.00 13.96
C ALA A 5 -3.41 -6.50 14.14
N PRO A 6 -2.71 -7.07 13.15
CA PRO A 6 -1.32 -7.50 13.31
C PRO A 6 -0.37 -6.34 13.66
N ILE A 7 -0.51 -5.19 12.99
CA ILE A 7 0.35 -4.01 13.23
C ILE A 7 0.09 -3.43 14.62
N ARG A 8 -1.18 -3.33 15.02
CA ARG A 8 -1.55 -2.88 16.37
C ARG A 8 -0.99 -3.78 17.46
N MET A 9 -1.08 -5.10 17.28
CA MET A 9 -0.53 -6.07 18.23
C MET A 9 1.00 -5.97 18.33
N ALA A 10 1.69 -5.88 17.19
CA ALA A 10 3.13 -5.67 17.15
C ALA A 10 3.54 -4.39 17.91
N GLY A 11 2.79 -3.30 17.75
CA GLY A 11 3.02 -2.05 18.49
C GLY A 11 2.85 -2.22 20.01
N VAL A 12 1.80 -2.92 20.46
CA VAL A 12 1.57 -3.19 21.89
C VAL A 12 2.70 -4.05 22.48
N TYR A 13 3.07 -5.13 21.79
CA TYR A 13 4.15 -6.01 22.27
C TYR A 13 5.51 -5.28 22.30
N SER A 14 5.79 -4.46 21.30
CA SER A 14 7.00 -3.62 21.28
C SER A 14 7.02 -2.62 22.44
N ALA A 15 5.90 -1.96 22.74
CA ALA A 15 5.80 -1.03 23.86
C ALA A 15 6.04 -1.74 25.21
N ILE A 16 5.45 -2.92 25.41
CA ILE A 16 5.68 -3.74 26.61
C ILE A 16 7.15 -4.15 26.70
N GLY A 17 7.73 -4.61 25.58
CA GLY A 17 9.15 -5.03 25.52
C GLY A 17 10.10 -3.89 25.88
N VAL A 18 9.88 -2.69 25.34
CA VAL A 18 10.68 -1.49 25.67
C VAL A 18 10.50 -1.10 27.14
N GLY A 19 9.27 -1.15 27.67
CA GLY A 19 9.00 -0.88 29.08
C GLY A 19 9.73 -1.84 30.03
N LEU A 20 9.68 -3.14 29.73
CA LEU A 20 10.40 -4.16 30.47
C LEU A 20 11.93 -3.97 30.39
N ALA A 21 12.45 -3.70 29.19
CA ALA A 21 13.88 -3.42 29.00
C ALA A 21 14.33 -2.20 29.82
N PHE A 22 13.51 -1.16 29.88
CA PHE A 22 13.80 0.03 30.70
C PHE A 22 13.84 -0.30 32.20
N ILE A 23 12.84 -1.04 32.71
CA ILE A 23 12.77 -1.45 34.12
C ILE A 23 13.98 -2.34 34.45
N LEU A 24 14.28 -3.32 33.62
CA LEU A 24 15.42 -4.22 33.80
C LEU A 24 16.74 -3.43 33.77
N SER A 25 16.87 -2.46 32.89
CA SER A 25 18.08 -1.63 32.79
C SER A 25 18.33 -0.83 34.07
N ILE A 26 17.28 -0.23 34.64
CA ILE A 26 17.40 0.56 35.88
C ILE A 26 17.63 -0.34 37.10
N THR A 27 17.09 -1.56 37.11
CA THR A 27 17.19 -2.46 38.28
C THR A 27 18.44 -3.32 38.22
N LEU A 28 18.71 -4.00 37.11
CA LEU A 28 19.83 -4.93 36.98
C LEU A 28 21.19 -4.25 36.89
N THR A 29 21.26 -3.10 36.21
CA THR A 29 22.56 -2.42 36.04
C THR A 29 23.19 -2.03 37.37
N PRO A 30 22.52 -1.38 38.33
CA PRO A 30 23.06 -1.11 39.66
C PRO A 30 23.40 -2.36 40.46
N ILE A 31 22.57 -3.43 40.34
CA ILE A 31 22.83 -4.71 41.05
C ILE A 31 24.10 -5.37 40.54
N ILE A 32 24.28 -5.43 39.20
CA ILE A 32 25.51 -6.00 38.61
C ILE A 32 26.77 -5.24 39.07
N TYR A 33 26.70 -3.91 39.10
CA TYR A 33 27.77 -3.06 39.59
C TYR A 33 28.02 -3.23 41.10
N SER A 34 26.99 -3.51 41.90
CA SER A 34 27.09 -3.78 43.33
C SER A 34 27.76 -5.13 43.63
N ILE A 35 27.50 -6.17 42.84
CA ILE A 35 28.06 -7.51 43.02
C ILE A 35 29.54 -7.60 42.58
N HIS A 36 29.98 -6.71 41.67
CA HIS A 36 31.35 -6.63 41.19
C HIS A 36 32.06 -5.35 41.64
N PRO A 37 32.38 -5.19 42.95
CA PRO A 37 32.95 -3.94 43.47
C PRO A 37 34.37 -3.65 42.91
N GLU A 38 35.03 -4.62 42.30
CA GLU A 38 36.30 -4.39 41.61
C GLU A 38 36.19 -3.48 40.39
N THR A 39 34.99 -3.34 39.82
CA THR A 39 34.74 -2.45 38.69
C THR A 39 34.87 -0.96 39.11
N GLY A 40 34.70 -0.65 40.40
CA GLY A 40 34.93 0.70 40.94
C GLY A 40 36.39 1.13 40.89
N ASN A 41 37.34 0.17 40.95
CA ASN A 41 38.76 0.46 40.81
C ASN A 41 39.20 0.60 39.33
N VAL A 42 38.42 0.09 38.40
CA VAL A 42 38.64 0.29 36.94
C VAL A 42 38.41 1.74 36.55
N LEU A 43 37.47 2.45 37.21
CA LEU A 43 37.27 3.89 37.02
C LEU A 43 38.43 4.76 37.60
N LYS A 44 39.19 4.22 38.57
CA LYS A 44 40.41 4.88 39.09
C LYS A 44 41.67 4.57 38.30
N LYS A 45 41.71 3.41 37.64
CA LYS A 45 42.77 3.07 36.70
C LYS A 45 42.28 3.54 35.33
N GLU A 46 42.46 4.83 35.05
CA GLU A 46 42.38 5.37 33.70
C GLU A 46 43.27 4.53 32.77
N ARG A 47 42.77 3.39 32.35
CA ARG A 47 43.29 2.73 31.19
C ARG A 47 42.92 3.59 30.01
N HIS A 48 43.76 4.58 29.78
CA HIS A 48 43.74 5.43 28.61
C HIS A 48 43.84 4.54 27.37
N SER A 49 42.71 3.95 26.99
CA SER A 49 42.60 3.37 25.67
C SER A 49 42.83 4.51 24.69
N ARG A 50 43.91 4.42 23.92
CA ARG A 50 44.22 5.41 22.85
C ARG A 50 43.02 5.70 21.99
N PHE A 51 42.13 4.73 21.85
CA PHE A 51 40.85 4.84 21.14
C PHE A 51 39.86 5.78 21.87
N LEU A 52 39.62 5.60 23.17
CA LEU A 52 38.72 6.46 23.96
C LEU A 52 39.21 7.89 24.03
N ASN A 53 40.52 8.11 24.20
CA ASN A 53 41.14 9.43 24.20
C ASN A 53 41.11 10.09 22.80
N GLY A 54 41.25 9.27 21.75
CA GLY A 54 41.10 9.72 20.38
C GLY A 54 39.66 10.21 20.10
N MET A 55 38.70 9.39 20.51
CA MET A 55 37.27 9.70 20.37
C MET A 55 36.86 10.91 21.22
N GLY A 56 37.34 11.00 22.48
CA GLY A 56 37.09 12.15 23.34
C GLY A 56 37.60 13.46 22.72
N ARG A 57 38.85 13.47 22.22
CA ARG A 57 39.43 14.63 21.54
C ARG A 57 38.70 14.97 20.24
N ALA A 58 38.24 13.99 19.49
CA ALA A 58 37.44 14.21 18.27
C ALA A 58 36.10 14.86 18.60
N LEU A 59 35.40 14.36 19.64
CA LEU A 59 34.14 14.92 20.11
C LEU A 59 34.31 16.35 20.65
N GLU A 60 35.36 16.59 21.46
CA GLU A 60 35.70 17.89 21.96
C GLU A 60 35.95 18.93 20.85
N LYS A 61 36.76 18.55 19.84
CA LYS A 61 37.02 19.38 18.67
C LYS A 61 35.75 19.65 17.89
N LEU A 62 34.91 18.63 17.69
CA LEU A 62 33.64 18.76 16.97
C LEU A 62 32.67 19.71 17.72
N THR A 63 32.59 19.56 19.04
CA THR A 63 31.75 20.42 19.88
C THR A 63 32.23 21.88 19.86
N THR A 64 33.53 22.11 20.03
CA THR A 64 34.11 23.46 19.99
C THR A 64 33.91 24.07 18.60
N TRP A 65 34.19 23.34 17.54
CA TRP A 65 33.98 23.81 16.16
C TRP A 65 32.50 24.14 15.88
N SER A 66 31.56 23.31 16.37
CA SER A 66 30.11 23.56 16.22
C SER A 66 29.66 24.83 16.97
N ILE A 67 30.22 25.10 18.14
CA ILE A 67 29.91 26.32 18.90
C ILE A 67 30.48 27.54 18.20
N ASP A 68 31.74 27.47 17.76
CA ASP A 68 32.40 28.58 17.06
C ASP A 68 31.72 28.92 15.72
N HIS A 69 31.10 27.93 15.08
CA HIS A 69 30.43 28.08 13.80
C HIS A 69 28.91 27.82 13.91
N ALA A 70 28.29 28.21 15.01
CA ALA A 70 26.88 27.87 15.30
C ALA A 70 25.90 28.30 14.18
N TYR A 71 26.07 29.47 13.58
CA TYR A 71 25.22 29.93 12.48
C TYR A 71 25.37 29.08 11.23
N PHE A 72 26.59 28.63 10.91
CA PHE A 72 26.83 27.73 9.79
C PHE A 72 26.16 26.37 10.00
N VAL A 73 26.30 25.81 11.20
CA VAL A 73 25.68 24.53 11.59
C VAL A 73 24.16 24.63 11.49
N ILE A 74 23.55 25.68 12.03
CA ILE A 74 22.09 25.89 11.95
C ILE A 74 21.66 26.03 10.48
N PHE A 75 22.35 26.85 9.71
CA PHE A 75 22.03 27.03 8.28
C PHE A 75 22.14 25.73 7.49
N PHE A 76 23.18 24.93 7.75
CA PHE A 76 23.37 23.62 7.14
C PHE A 76 22.22 22.66 7.47
N PHE A 77 21.82 22.57 8.74
CA PHE A 77 20.71 21.72 9.16
C PHE A 77 19.36 22.19 8.59
N VAL A 78 19.09 23.48 8.61
CA VAL A 78 17.86 24.02 8.00
C VAL A 78 17.87 23.82 6.49
N GLY A 79 19.00 24.05 5.83
CA GLY A 79 19.14 23.84 4.39
C GLY A 79 18.96 22.39 3.98
N THR A 80 19.59 21.46 4.70
CA THR A 80 19.43 20.00 4.44
C THR A 80 18.02 19.52 4.78
N GLY A 81 17.39 20.05 5.82
CA GLY A 81 15.99 19.76 6.15
C GLY A 81 15.04 20.26 5.05
N ALA A 82 15.21 21.50 4.58
CA ALA A 82 14.41 22.06 3.49
C ALA A 82 14.62 21.28 2.17
N LEU A 83 15.85 20.88 1.87
CA LEU A 83 16.17 20.02 0.73
C LEU A 83 15.48 18.66 0.87
N GLY A 84 15.52 18.04 2.06
CA GLY A 84 14.83 16.78 2.34
C GLY A 84 13.33 16.86 2.10
N VAL A 85 12.68 17.93 2.55
CA VAL A 85 11.23 18.18 2.32
C VAL A 85 10.95 18.35 0.82
N TRP A 86 11.80 19.09 0.11
CA TRP A 86 11.64 19.29 -1.34
C TRP A 86 11.79 17.97 -2.11
N LEU A 87 12.78 17.18 -1.77
CA LEU A 87 13.03 15.87 -2.38
C LEU A 87 11.95 14.84 -2.01
N TYR A 88 11.35 14.94 -0.83
CA TYR A 88 10.27 14.05 -0.40
C TYR A 88 9.05 14.12 -1.33
N GLN A 89 8.80 15.25 -1.98
CA GLN A 89 7.70 15.38 -2.96
C GLN A 89 7.87 14.45 -4.18
N SER A 90 9.07 13.97 -4.42
CA SER A 90 9.37 13.03 -5.50
C SER A 90 9.28 11.56 -5.09
N VAL A 91 9.00 11.29 -3.81
CA VAL A 91 8.87 9.91 -3.31
C VAL A 91 7.55 9.32 -3.78
N VAL A 92 7.63 8.23 -4.52
CA VAL A 92 6.48 7.45 -4.95
C VAL A 92 6.29 6.28 -3.98
N ILE A 93 5.12 6.22 -3.36
CA ILE A 93 4.73 5.05 -2.54
C ILE A 93 4.22 4.00 -3.52
N GLU A 94 5.03 2.99 -3.75
CA GLU A 94 4.73 1.89 -4.66
C GLU A 94 4.94 0.57 -3.92
N THR A 95 3.89 -0.22 -3.81
CA THR A 95 3.99 -1.56 -3.22
C THR A 95 3.78 -2.60 -4.30
N ASN A 96 4.83 -3.36 -4.59
CA ASN A 96 4.75 -4.54 -5.42
C ASN A 96 5.64 -5.62 -4.81
N THR A 97 5.07 -6.39 -3.89
CA THR A 97 5.77 -7.40 -3.10
C THR A 97 6.55 -8.40 -3.97
N ILE A 98 6.09 -8.65 -5.20
CA ILE A 98 6.76 -9.59 -6.09
C ILE A 98 7.99 -8.95 -6.74
N LYS A 99 7.91 -7.67 -7.10
CA LYS A 99 9.07 -6.93 -7.66
C LYS A 99 10.18 -6.73 -6.63
N ASP A 100 9.85 -6.76 -5.34
CA ASP A 100 10.81 -6.63 -4.23
C ASP A 100 11.64 -7.92 -4.01
N ILE A 101 11.17 -9.08 -4.52
CA ILE A 101 11.91 -10.34 -4.49
C ILE A 101 12.97 -10.34 -5.60
N SER A 102 14.19 -10.78 -5.25
CA SER A 102 15.28 -10.87 -6.22
C SER A 102 14.91 -11.75 -7.42
N THR A 103 15.27 -11.31 -8.63
CA THR A 103 15.03 -12.06 -9.88
C THR A 103 15.76 -13.41 -9.94
N SER A 104 16.77 -13.63 -9.10
CA SER A 104 17.48 -14.90 -8.98
C SER A 104 16.73 -15.94 -8.15
N GLU A 105 15.75 -15.52 -7.36
CA GLU A 105 14.96 -16.41 -6.52
C GLU A 105 13.96 -17.21 -7.34
N LYS A 106 13.87 -18.53 -7.05
CA LYS A 106 12.98 -19.44 -7.76
C LYS A 106 11.52 -18.99 -7.69
N LEU A 107 11.07 -18.50 -6.52
CA LEU A 107 9.71 -18.00 -6.33
C LEU A 107 9.39 -16.87 -7.32
N ARG A 108 10.34 -15.96 -7.55
CA ARG A 108 10.16 -14.86 -8.50
C ARG A 108 10.08 -15.37 -9.93
N GLN A 109 10.94 -16.31 -10.31
CA GLN A 109 10.94 -16.90 -11.65
C GLN A 109 9.65 -17.67 -11.93
N ASP A 110 9.19 -18.47 -10.98
CA ASP A 110 7.94 -19.24 -11.10
C ASP A 110 6.73 -18.29 -11.20
N TYR A 111 6.75 -17.17 -10.45
CA TYR A 111 5.69 -16.17 -10.53
C TYR A 111 5.70 -15.42 -11.87
N ASP A 112 6.85 -14.97 -12.34
CA ASP A 112 6.98 -14.26 -13.62
C ASP A 112 6.58 -15.18 -14.80
N PHE A 113 6.91 -16.47 -14.72
CA PHE A 113 6.44 -17.48 -15.69
C PHE A 113 4.91 -17.59 -15.66
N PHE A 114 4.29 -17.70 -14.48
CA PHE A 114 2.84 -17.77 -14.36
C PHE A 114 2.17 -16.49 -14.88
N ASP A 115 2.69 -15.33 -14.54
CA ASP A 115 2.14 -14.03 -14.95
C ASP A 115 2.21 -13.83 -16.48
N SER A 116 3.29 -14.31 -17.13
CA SER A 116 3.48 -14.16 -18.58
C SER A 116 2.71 -15.20 -19.39
N ASP A 117 2.76 -16.48 -18.98
CA ASP A 117 2.32 -17.59 -19.82
C ASP A 117 0.89 -18.05 -19.52
N PHE A 118 0.39 -17.81 -18.28
CA PHE A 118 -0.97 -18.18 -17.88
C PHE A 118 -1.96 -17.01 -17.87
N GLY A 119 -1.53 -15.85 -18.36
CA GLY A 119 -2.44 -14.74 -18.61
C GLY A 119 -2.69 -13.83 -17.41
N GLY A 120 -1.68 -13.66 -16.55
CA GLY A 120 -1.73 -12.74 -15.42
C GLY A 120 -1.95 -13.44 -14.10
N SER A 121 -1.45 -12.79 -13.06
CA SER A 121 -1.40 -13.32 -11.70
C SER A 121 -2.25 -12.55 -10.70
N MET A 122 -2.86 -11.44 -11.15
CA MET A 122 -3.74 -10.61 -10.30
C MET A 122 -5.15 -10.57 -10.87
N SER A 123 -6.12 -10.30 -10.00
CA SER A 123 -7.53 -10.15 -10.37
C SER A 123 -8.14 -8.89 -9.78
N LEU A 124 -9.07 -8.31 -10.54
CA LEU A 124 -9.97 -7.25 -10.11
C LEU A 124 -11.39 -7.69 -10.43
N ASP A 125 -12.28 -7.57 -9.48
CA ASP A 125 -13.71 -7.77 -9.67
C ASP A 125 -14.42 -6.42 -9.69
N ILE A 126 -15.12 -6.12 -10.78
CA ILE A 126 -15.92 -4.92 -10.95
C ILE A 126 -17.37 -5.30 -10.68
N MET A 127 -17.90 -4.79 -9.58
CA MET A 127 -19.30 -4.98 -9.19
C MET A 127 -20.12 -3.83 -9.78
N VAL A 128 -21.05 -4.18 -10.66
CA VAL A 128 -21.89 -3.21 -11.38
C VAL A 128 -23.32 -3.33 -10.85
N ASP A 129 -23.78 -2.30 -10.14
CA ASP A 129 -25.10 -2.27 -9.52
C ASP A 129 -26.11 -1.55 -10.43
N SER A 130 -27.23 -2.21 -10.72
CA SER A 130 -28.34 -1.70 -11.50
C SER A 130 -29.34 -0.85 -10.71
N GLY A 131 -29.19 -0.82 -9.37
CA GLY A 131 -30.05 -0.08 -8.45
C GLY A 131 -31.46 -0.63 -8.29
N ARG A 132 -31.78 -1.81 -8.83
CA ARG A 132 -33.11 -2.44 -8.73
C ARG A 132 -33.06 -3.95 -8.88
N GLU A 133 -33.94 -4.65 -8.19
CA GLU A 133 -34.09 -6.10 -8.28
C GLU A 133 -34.34 -6.54 -9.74
N ASN A 134 -33.70 -7.63 -10.16
CA ASN A 134 -33.66 -8.15 -11.53
C ASN A 134 -33.16 -7.14 -12.58
N GLY A 135 -32.58 -6.02 -12.17
CA GLY A 135 -32.07 -4.99 -13.08
C GLY A 135 -30.87 -5.44 -13.90
N ALA A 136 -30.02 -6.31 -13.31
CA ALA A 136 -28.82 -6.82 -13.97
C ALA A 136 -29.12 -7.80 -15.13
N ARG A 137 -30.34 -8.30 -15.24
CA ARG A 137 -30.82 -9.14 -16.36
C ARG A 137 -31.37 -8.31 -17.55
N LYS A 138 -31.51 -6.97 -17.40
CA LYS A 138 -32.04 -6.13 -18.47
C LYS A 138 -31.04 -5.92 -19.59
N LEU A 139 -31.51 -6.03 -20.83
CA LEU A 139 -30.69 -5.89 -22.03
C LEU A 139 -29.93 -4.55 -22.05
N THR A 140 -30.57 -3.45 -21.67
CA THR A 140 -29.93 -2.14 -21.62
C THR A 140 -28.78 -2.08 -20.62
N PHE A 141 -28.93 -2.73 -19.47
CA PHE A 141 -27.88 -2.85 -18.47
C PHE A 141 -26.75 -3.74 -18.98
N LEU A 142 -27.07 -4.90 -19.60
CA LEU A 142 -26.07 -5.81 -20.17
C LEU A 142 -25.26 -5.15 -21.29
N GLN A 143 -25.88 -4.27 -22.09
CA GLN A 143 -25.18 -3.48 -23.10
C GLN A 143 -24.20 -2.45 -22.47
N ASP A 144 -24.58 -1.82 -21.36
CA ASP A 144 -23.68 -0.91 -20.63
C ASP A 144 -22.55 -1.71 -19.96
N VAL A 145 -22.81 -2.90 -19.41
CA VAL A 145 -21.77 -3.83 -18.89
C VAL A 145 -20.82 -4.26 -20.01
N GLU A 146 -21.35 -4.60 -21.18
CA GLU A 146 -20.52 -4.96 -22.35
C GLU A 146 -19.59 -3.82 -22.77
N ARG A 147 -20.10 -2.59 -22.78
CA ARG A 147 -19.28 -1.40 -23.09
C ARG A 147 -18.16 -1.20 -22.08
N LEU A 148 -18.48 -1.33 -20.79
CA LEU A 148 -17.47 -1.24 -19.72
C LEU A 148 -16.43 -2.36 -19.83
N GLN A 149 -16.87 -3.58 -20.08
CA GLN A 149 -15.99 -4.74 -20.26
C GLN A 149 -15.02 -4.55 -21.44
N ARG A 150 -15.54 -4.16 -22.61
CA ARG A 150 -14.71 -3.88 -23.80
C ARG A 150 -13.72 -2.74 -23.57
N TYR A 151 -14.11 -1.69 -22.87
CA TYR A 151 -13.19 -0.63 -22.50
C TYR A 151 -12.10 -1.13 -21.56
N THR A 152 -12.45 -1.94 -20.57
CA THR A 152 -11.50 -2.53 -19.62
C THR A 152 -10.45 -3.38 -20.35
N GLU A 153 -10.83 -4.11 -21.38
CA GLU A 153 -9.92 -4.91 -22.22
C GLU A 153 -8.89 -4.06 -22.99
N THR A 154 -9.17 -2.78 -23.21
CA THR A 154 -8.21 -1.86 -23.86
C THR A 154 -7.18 -1.28 -22.90
N LEU A 155 -7.40 -1.44 -21.60
CA LEU A 155 -6.49 -0.86 -20.58
C LEU A 155 -5.19 -1.67 -20.47
N PRO A 156 -4.05 -0.99 -20.29
CA PRO A 156 -2.78 -1.66 -20.13
C PRO A 156 -2.78 -2.57 -18.89
N GLY A 157 -2.24 -3.78 -19.03
CA GLY A 157 -2.19 -4.76 -17.95
C GLY A 157 -3.41 -5.68 -17.87
N CYS A 158 -4.54 -5.35 -18.50
CA CYS A 158 -5.66 -6.26 -18.67
C CYS A 158 -5.28 -7.39 -19.62
N VAL A 159 -5.55 -8.63 -19.23
CA VAL A 159 -5.29 -9.82 -20.06
C VAL A 159 -6.59 -10.42 -20.56
N LYS A 160 -7.55 -10.57 -19.66
CA LYS A 160 -8.83 -11.18 -19.96
C LYS A 160 -9.91 -10.64 -19.03
N THR A 161 -11.11 -10.53 -19.56
CA THR A 161 -12.32 -10.25 -18.78
C THR A 161 -13.32 -11.39 -18.91
N HIS A 162 -14.21 -11.52 -17.95
CA HIS A 162 -15.32 -12.45 -17.97
C HIS A 162 -16.52 -11.87 -17.22
N SER A 163 -17.70 -12.02 -17.80
CA SER A 163 -18.94 -11.54 -17.18
C SER A 163 -20.15 -12.35 -17.66
N LEU A 164 -21.33 -12.00 -17.12
CA LEU A 164 -22.60 -12.56 -17.59
C LEU A 164 -22.82 -12.34 -19.09
N VAL A 165 -22.30 -11.24 -19.64
CA VAL A 165 -22.41 -10.91 -21.08
C VAL A 165 -21.78 -12.01 -21.94
N ASP A 166 -20.62 -12.55 -21.53
CA ASP A 166 -19.93 -13.61 -22.28
C ASP A 166 -20.72 -14.91 -22.29
N ILE A 167 -21.41 -15.20 -21.18
CA ILE A 167 -22.28 -16.38 -21.10
C ILE A 167 -23.43 -16.24 -22.10
N ILE A 168 -24.13 -15.09 -22.12
CA ILE A 168 -25.26 -14.84 -23.01
C ILE A 168 -24.80 -14.86 -24.47
N ARG A 169 -23.71 -14.21 -24.82
CA ARG A 169 -23.12 -14.18 -26.14
C ARG A 169 -22.77 -15.62 -26.62
N ARG A 170 -22.15 -16.38 -25.72
CA ARG A 170 -21.78 -17.79 -26.05
C ARG A 170 -22.99 -18.64 -26.31
N ILE A 171 -24.08 -18.49 -25.59
CA ILE A 171 -25.34 -19.21 -25.83
C ILE A 171 -25.92 -18.77 -27.18
N ASN A 172 -25.97 -17.46 -27.45
CA ASN A 172 -26.44 -16.93 -28.73
C ASN A 172 -25.65 -17.53 -29.92
N PHE A 173 -24.32 -17.52 -29.80
CA PHE A 173 -23.44 -18.14 -30.82
C PHE A 173 -23.73 -19.62 -31.07
N VAL A 174 -23.88 -20.41 -30.01
CA VAL A 174 -24.10 -21.86 -30.12
C VAL A 174 -25.51 -22.17 -30.72
N LEU A 175 -26.53 -21.46 -30.29
CA LEU A 175 -27.89 -21.65 -30.78
C LEU A 175 -28.07 -21.26 -32.27
N HIS A 176 -27.16 -20.39 -32.77
CA HIS A 176 -27.15 -19.98 -34.18
C HIS A 176 -26.04 -20.69 -35.01
N GLU A 177 -25.85 -21.97 -34.76
CA GLU A 177 -24.95 -22.85 -35.52
C GLU A 177 -23.46 -22.48 -35.47
N GLY A 178 -23.05 -21.69 -34.46
CA GLY A 178 -21.64 -21.28 -34.28
C GLY A 178 -21.18 -20.22 -35.29
N ARG A 179 -22.10 -19.44 -35.89
CA ARG A 179 -21.75 -18.39 -36.82
C ARG A 179 -21.13 -17.18 -36.09
N PRO A 180 -19.94 -16.69 -36.52
CA PRO A 180 -19.26 -15.59 -35.85
C PRO A 180 -20.08 -14.30 -35.70
N GLU A 181 -21.00 -14.02 -36.62
CA GLU A 181 -21.91 -12.87 -36.59
C GLU A 181 -22.87 -12.87 -35.39
N ASN A 182 -23.11 -14.06 -34.81
CA ASN A 182 -23.99 -14.25 -33.65
C ASN A 182 -23.25 -14.29 -32.31
N ASP A 183 -21.93 -14.02 -32.28
CA ASP A 183 -21.18 -13.81 -31.05
C ASP A 183 -21.37 -12.38 -30.52
N VAL A 184 -22.62 -12.02 -30.26
CA VAL A 184 -23.09 -10.71 -29.80
C VAL A 184 -24.26 -10.92 -28.84
N LEU A 185 -24.57 -9.85 -28.05
CA LEU A 185 -25.80 -9.85 -27.27
C LEU A 185 -27.03 -9.89 -28.18
N PRO A 186 -28.09 -10.65 -27.83
CA PRO A 186 -29.31 -10.67 -28.59
C PRO A 186 -29.96 -9.28 -28.64
N SER A 187 -30.73 -9.01 -29.71
CA SER A 187 -31.38 -7.70 -29.92
C SER A 187 -32.62 -7.49 -29.04
N GLU A 188 -33.21 -8.59 -28.54
CA GLU A 188 -34.46 -8.55 -27.79
C GLU A 188 -34.26 -9.03 -26.34
N GLN A 189 -34.92 -8.36 -25.40
CA GLN A 189 -34.92 -8.75 -23.98
C GLN A 189 -35.38 -10.20 -23.76
N LYS A 190 -36.40 -10.62 -24.51
CA LYS A 190 -36.97 -11.96 -24.41
C LYS A 190 -35.92 -13.06 -24.64
N ASN A 191 -35.05 -12.86 -25.60
CA ASN A 191 -33.99 -13.86 -25.90
C ASN A 191 -32.95 -13.92 -24.78
N CYS A 192 -32.63 -12.76 -24.16
CA CYS A 192 -31.76 -12.75 -22.98
C CYS A 192 -32.37 -13.55 -21.82
N ASP A 193 -33.65 -13.32 -21.53
CA ASP A 193 -34.37 -14.01 -20.45
C ASP A 193 -34.45 -15.53 -20.72
N GLU A 194 -34.72 -15.93 -21.97
CA GLU A 194 -34.76 -17.34 -22.37
C GLU A 194 -33.38 -18.01 -22.26
N TYR A 195 -32.30 -17.34 -22.67
CA TYR A 195 -30.94 -17.89 -22.59
C TYR A 195 -30.49 -18.05 -21.15
N LEU A 196 -30.78 -17.10 -20.27
CA LEU A 196 -30.49 -17.21 -18.84
C LEU A 196 -31.29 -18.33 -18.19
N PHE A 197 -32.59 -18.43 -18.51
CA PHE A 197 -33.44 -19.53 -18.01
C PHE A 197 -32.96 -20.90 -18.50
N PHE A 198 -32.56 -21.00 -19.77
CA PHE A 198 -31.98 -22.22 -20.33
C PHE A 198 -30.65 -22.59 -19.62
N TYR A 199 -29.80 -21.62 -19.36
CA TYR A 199 -28.54 -21.85 -18.66
C TYR A 199 -28.78 -22.33 -17.21
N GLU A 200 -29.70 -21.70 -16.48
CA GLU A 200 -30.09 -22.10 -15.13
C GLU A 200 -30.66 -23.52 -15.06
N THR A 201 -31.56 -23.85 -15.98
CA THR A 201 -32.25 -25.17 -16.00
C THR A 201 -31.35 -26.30 -16.53
N SER A 202 -30.37 -25.98 -17.33
CA SER A 202 -29.40 -26.97 -17.85
C SER A 202 -28.27 -27.27 -16.85
N GLY A 203 -28.36 -26.80 -15.59
CA GLY A 203 -27.36 -27.02 -14.55
C GLY A 203 -26.12 -26.15 -14.75
N GLY A 204 -26.26 -24.97 -15.36
CA GLY A 204 -25.21 -23.98 -15.51
C GLY A 204 -24.70 -23.60 -14.12
N LYS A 205 -23.50 -24.11 -13.80
CA LYS A 205 -22.78 -23.76 -12.57
C LYS A 205 -22.14 -22.40 -12.77
N ASN A 206 -22.11 -21.59 -11.71
CA ASN A 206 -21.43 -20.29 -11.63
C ASN A 206 -22.24 -19.05 -11.98
N LEU A 207 -23.55 -19.14 -12.25
CA LEU A 207 -24.33 -17.90 -12.40
C LEU A 207 -24.30 -17.08 -11.10
N ASP A 208 -24.31 -17.75 -9.94
CA ASP A 208 -24.13 -17.15 -8.61
C ASP A 208 -22.77 -16.44 -8.44
N CYS A 209 -21.79 -16.73 -9.31
CA CYS A 209 -20.53 -16.03 -9.36
C CYS A 209 -20.58 -14.74 -10.17
N GLU A 210 -21.53 -14.62 -11.11
CA GLU A 210 -21.65 -13.48 -12.03
C GLU A 210 -22.80 -12.54 -11.68
N LEU A 211 -23.78 -13.00 -10.92
CA LEU A 211 -24.96 -12.25 -10.47
C LEU A 211 -25.16 -12.38 -8.97
N SER A 212 -25.59 -11.30 -8.34
CA SER A 212 -26.09 -11.32 -6.97
C SER A 212 -27.39 -12.13 -6.87
N PHE A 213 -27.75 -12.58 -5.67
CA PHE A 213 -28.96 -13.35 -5.39
C PHE A 213 -30.25 -12.63 -5.89
N LEU A 214 -30.33 -11.29 -5.75
CA LEU A 214 -31.44 -10.49 -6.23
C LEU A 214 -31.32 -10.11 -7.70
N SER A 215 -30.26 -10.53 -8.39
CA SER A 215 -29.96 -10.15 -9.78
C SER A 215 -29.98 -8.62 -9.99
N ASP A 216 -29.53 -7.88 -9.00
CA ASP A 216 -29.38 -6.42 -9.02
C ASP A 216 -27.96 -5.98 -9.33
N VAL A 217 -26.95 -6.81 -8.98
CA VAL A 217 -25.54 -6.57 -9.21
C VAL A 217 -24.96 -7.64 -10.14
N ALA A 218 -24.25 -7.22 -11.18
CA ALA A 218 -23.44 -8.08 -12.03
C ALA A 218 -21.95 -7.90 -11.76
N ARG A 219 -21.17 -8.98 -11.89
CA ARG A 219 -19.73 -8.97 -11.74
C ARG A 219 -19.04 -9.02 -13.12
N ILE A 220 -18.02 -8.18 -13.30
CA ILE A 220 -17.03 -8.36 -14.36
C ILE A 220 -15.73 -8.79 -13.68
N HIS A 221 -15.32 -10.02 -13.91
CA HIS A 221 -14.03 -10.53 -13.45
C HIS A 221 -12.94 -10.13 -14.44
N VAL A 222 -11.92 -9.44 -13.96
CA VAL A 222 -10.79 -8.95 -14.77
C VAL A 222 -9.52 -9.64 -14.31
N GLN A 223 -8.89 -10.37 -15.19
CA GLN A 223 -7.57 -10.96 -14.98
C GLN A 223 -6.51 -10.02 -15.52
N THR A 224 -5.52 -9.69 -14.69
CA THR A 224 -4.49 -8.72 -15.04
C THR A 224 -3.09 -9.27 -14.77
N ARG A 225 -2.10 -8.71 -15.45
CA ARG A 225 -0.71 -8.91 -15.09
C ARG A 225 -0.41 -8.29 -13.73
N ASN A 226 0.73 -8.66 -13.16
CA ASN A 226 1.22 -8.06 -11.94
C ASN A 226 1.43 -6.55 -12.10
N MET A 227 0.66 -5.77 -11.38
CA MET A 227 0.71 -4.30 -11.37
C MET A 227 1.07 -3.78 -9.98
N GLY A 228 1.80 -2.68 -9.95
CA GLY A 228 2.06 -1.94 -8.72
C GLY A 228 0.86 -1.10 -8.29
N THR A 229 0.89 -0.61 -7.06
CA THR A 229 -0.22 0.16 -6.47
C THR A 229 -0.62 1.38 -7.32
N GLN A 230 0.35 2.10 -7.89
CA GLN A 230 0.07 3.27 -8.73
C GLN A 230 -0.57 2.88 -10.07
N GLU A 231 -0.13 1.77 -10.66
CA GLU A 231 -0.71 1.23 -11.89
C GLU A 231 -2.17 0.80 -11.65
N VAL A 232 -2.45 0.14 -10.51
CA VAL A 232 -3.81 -0.24 -10.09
C VAL A 232 -4.70 0.99 -9.93
N LYS A 233 -4.22 2.03 -9.25
CA LYS A 233 -4.98 3.28 -9.06
C LYS A 233 -5.25 3.99 -10.38
N ALA A 234 -4.30 3.99 -11.30
CA ALA A 234 -4.49 4.55 -12.63
C ALA A 234 -5.52 3.74 -13.42
N PHE A 235 -5.49 2.42 -13.31
CA PHE A 235 -6.45 1.51 -13.95
C PHE A 235 -7.88 1.79 -13.46
N ILE A 236 -8.11 1.82 -12.14
CA ILE A 236 -9.41 2.13 -11.53
C ILE A 236 -9.89 3.53 -11.93
N ARG A 237 -9.01 4.54 -11.87
CA ARG A 237 -9.35 5.92 -12.26
C ARG A 237 -9.79 6.03 -13.72
N ASN A 238 -9.16 5.28 -14.63
CA ASN A 238 -9.55 5.26 -16.03
C ASN A 238 -10.96 4.67 -16.21
N MET A 239 -11.28 3.62 -15.47
CA MET A 239 -12.62 3.03 -15.47
C MET A 239 -13.67 4.00 -14.90
N ASP A 240 -13.38 4.67 -13.77
CA ASP A 240 -14.27 5.68 -13.19
C ASP A 240 -14.56 6.82 -14.18
N ASN A 241 -13.52 7.30 -14.86
CA ASN A 241 -13.66 8.33 -15.89
C ASN A 241 -14.53 7.85 -17.05
N PHE A 242 -14.38 6.60 -17.48
CA PHE A 242 -15.22 6.03 -18.53
C PHE A 242 -16.67 5.90 -18.08
N VAL A 243 -16.94 5.41 -16.89
CA VAL A 243 -18.30 5.31 -16.33
C VAL A 243 -18.95 6.69 -16.22
N ALA A 244 -18.22 7.70 -15.74
CA ALA A 244 -18.72 9.05 -15.58
C ALA A 244 -19.05 9.72 -16.93
N ASN A 245 -18.16 9.59 -17.91
CA ASN A 245 -18.26 10.31 -19.18
C ASN A 245 -19.13 9.57 -20.22
N GLU A 246 -18.89 8.28 -20.43
CA GLU A 246 -19.54 7.51 -21.51
C GLU A 246 -20.84 6.85 -21.07
N LEU A 247 -20.92 6.42 -19.81
CA LEU A 247 -22.12 5.80 -19.26
C LEU A 247 -22.97 6.80 -18.45
N GLN A 248 -22.57 8.08 -18.43
CA GLN A 248 -23.33 9.18 -17.79
C GLN A 248 -23.70 8.89 -16.31
N GLY A 249 -22.89 8.12 -15.60
CA GLY A 249 -23.15 7.73 -14.22
C GLY A 249 -24.39 6.85 -14.02
N ARG A 250 -24.91 6.22 -15.07
CA ARG A 250 -26.07 5.32 -14.98
C ARG A 250 -25.81 4.05 -14.20
N LEU A 251 -24.55 3.66 -14.09
CA LEU A 251 -24.11 2.50 -13.35
C LEU A 251 -23.41 2.94 -12.07
N LYS A 252 -23.73 2.29 -10.99
CA LYS A 252 -22.92 2.37 -9.76
C LYS A 252 -21.91 1.24 -9.82
N VAL A 253 -20.63 1.58 -9.78
CA VAL A 253 -19.54 0.64 -9.90
C VAL A 253 -18.75 0.62 -8.59
N GLU A 254 -18.43 -0.58 -8.10
CA GLU A 254 -17.56 -0.80 -6.96
C GLU A 254 -16.48 -1.81 -7.36
N TYR A 255 -15.28 -1.62 -6.84
CA TYR A 255 -14.13 -2.46 -7.15
C TYR A 255 -13.78 -3.32 -5.95
N THR A 256 -13.51 -4.60 -6.20
CA THR A 256 -13.09 -5.57 -5.18
C THR A 256 -12.08 -6.56 -5.77
N GLY A 257 -11.69 -7.56 -5.02
CA GLY A 257 -10.68 -8.51 -5.46
C GLY A 257 -9.28 -8.14 -5.02
N GLN A 258 -8.31 -8.92 -5.48
CA GLN A 258 -6.93 -8.83 -5.00
C GLN A 258 -6.29 -7.45 -5.25
N MET A 259 -6.50 -6.86 -6.43
CA MET A 259 -5.91 -5.57 -6.79
C MET A 259 -6.47 -4.43 -5.93
N ALA A 260 -7.79 -4.34 -5.78
CA ALA A 260 -8.44 -3.33 -4.94
C ALA A 260 -7.97 -3.46 -3.49
N PHE A 261 -7.95 -4.68 -2.96
CA PHE A 261 -7.51 -4.97 -1.60
C PHE A 261 -6.05 -4.55 -1.35
N VAL A 262 -5.13 -4.86 -2.26
CA VAL A 262 -3.71 -4.46 -2.13
C VAL A 262 -3.56 -2.94 -2.20
N SER A 263 -4.32 -2.27 -3.08
CA SER A 263 -4.33 -0.82 -3.18
C SER A 263 -4.83 -0.15 -1.89
N ASP A 264 -5.96 -0.62 -1.36
CA ASP A 264 -6.59 -0.06 -0.17
C ASP A 264 -5.74 -0.29 1.09
N ILE A 265 -5.16 -1.49 1.25
CA ILE A 265 -4.21 -1.76 2.34
C ILE A 265 -3.01 -0.82 2.26
N SER A 266 -2.46 -0.62 1.06
CA SER A 266 -1.32 0.28 0.86
C SER A 266 -1.62 1.69 1.35
N ASP A 267 -2.77 2.24 0.98
CA ASP A 267 -3.20 3.57 1.41
C ASP A 267 -3.42 3.63 2.93
N TYR A 268 -4.07 2.62 3.46
CA TYR A 268 -4.38 2.54 4.89
C TYR A 268 -3.11 2.45 5.74
N VAL A 269 -2.15 1.61 5.36
CA VAL A 269 -0.87 1.48 6.07
C VAL A 269 -0.06 2.76 5.97
N SER A 270 0.00 3.39 4.80
CA SER A 270 0.73 4.65 4.60
C SER A 270 0.16 5.77 5.46
N ALA A 271 -1.16 5.91 5.52
CA ALA A 271 -1.82 6.89 6.39
C ALA A 271 -1.54 6.59 7.88
N GLY A 272 -1.66 5.33 8.30
CA GLY A 272 -1.39 4.93 9.67
C GLY A 272 0.06 5.12 10.11
N GLN A 273 1.03 4.97 9.19
CA GLN A 273 2.44 5.28 9.45
C GLN A 273 2.65 6.78 9.68
N ALA A 274 2.05 7.63 8.85
CA ALA A 274 2.14 9.09 9.01
C ALA A 274 1.60 9.55 10.37
N ASP A 275 0.44 9.06 10.77
CA ASP A 275 -0.17 9.37 12.07
C ASP A 275 0.69 8.88 13.24
N SER A 276 1.21 7.67 13.15
CA SER A 276 2.08 7.09 14.17
C SER A 276 3.38 7.87 14.33
N PHE A 277 3.95 8.33 13.21
CA PHE A 277 5.14 9.16 13.19
C PHE A 277 4.88 10.53 13.85
N LEU A 278 3.75 11.17 13.52
CA LEU A 278 3.35 12.43 14.13
C LEU A 278 3.15 12.31 15.65
N CYS A 279 2.47 11.26 16.10
CA CYS A 279 2.31 10.96 17.53
C CYS A 279 3.65 10.76 18.24
N ALA A 280 4.58 10.03 17.63
CA ALA A 280 5.92 9.84 18.20
C ALA A 280 6.67 11.18 18.31
N LEU A 281 6.62 12.00 17.28
CA LEU A 281 7.26 13.31 17.25
C LEU A 281 6.72 14.23 18.35
N ILE A 282 5.39 14.28 18.52
CA ILE A 282 4.72 15.06 19.58
C ILE A 282 5.14 14.54 20.96
N SER A 283 5.18 13.23 21.15
CA SER A 283 5.56 12.61 22.43
C SER A 283 7.01 12.92 22.80
N ILE A 284 7.94 12.82 21.84
CA ILE A 284 9.36 13.17 22.04
C ILE A 284 9.49 14.67 22.37
N CYS A 285 8.77 15.51 21.62
CA CYS A 285 8.76 16.96 21.86
C CYS A 285 8.29 17.30 23.29
N ALA A 286 7.18 16.71 23.72
CA ALA A 286 6.65 16.90 25.07
C ALA A 286 7.65 16.45 26.15
N MET A 287 8.29 15.29 25.96
CA MET A 287 9.31 14.78 26.86
C MET A 287 10.51 15.73 26.94
N MET A 288 10.98 16.25 25.79
CA MET A 288 12.09 17.21 25.76
C MET A 288 11.73 18.54 26.43
N MET A 289 10.50 19.03 26.27
CA MET A 289 10.02 20.23 26.97
C MET A 289 10.05 20.05 28.50
N ILE A 290 9.65 18.87 28.97
CA ILE A 290 9.67 18.55 30.42
C ILE A 290 11.11 18.43 30.90
N CYS A 291 11.98 17.71 30.21
CA CYS A 291 13.38 17.53 30.57
C CYS A 291 14.15 18.85 30.61
N LEU A 292 13.95 19.71 29.60
CA LEU A 292 14.64 21.01 29.49
C LEU A 292 13.92 22.14 30.27
N ARG A 293 12.77 21.85 30.84
CA ARG A 293 11.92 22.83 31.56
C ARG A 293 11.69 24.12 30.76
N SER A 294 11.66 24.02 29.44
CA SER A 294 11.51 25.13 28.53
C SER A 294 10.86 24.70 27.23
N VAL A 295 9.74 25.33 26.90
CA VAL A 295 9.03 25.06 25.62
C VAL A 295 9.91 25.45 24.43
N LYS A 296 10.62 26.58 24.50
CA LYS A 296 11.48 27.04 23.39
C LYS A 296 12.63 26.08 23.12
N LEU A 297 13.30 25.59 24.17
CA LEU A 297 14.41 24.65 24.04
C LEU A 297 13.90 23.27 23.62
N GLY A 298 12.73 22.85 24.10
CA GLY A 298 12.09 21.60 23.66
C GLY A 298 11.77 21.58 22.17
N LEU A 299 11.19 22.65 21.65
CA LEU A 299 10.94 22.79 20.20
C LEU A 299 12.23 22.83 19.39
N LEU A 300 13.24 23.56 19.85
CA LEU A 300 14.53 23.64 19.15
C LEU A 300 15.24 22.30 19.10
N SER A 301 15.10 21.48 20.15
CA SER A 301 15.68 20.13 20.20
C SER A 301 15.08 19.15 19.20
N MET A 302 13.93 19.48 18.58
CA MET A 302 13.33 18.63 17.54
C MET A 302 14.02 18.74 16.18
N LEU A 303 14.69 19.85 15.90
CA LEU A 303 15.43 20.07 14.64
C LEU A 303 16.41 18.92 14.32
N PRO A 304 17.34 18.54 15.22
CA PRO A 304 18.27 17.45 14.97
C PRO A 304 17.59 16.06 14.91
N ASN A 305 16.36 15.92 15.39
CA ASN A 305 15.61 14.67 15.30
C ASN A 305 14.83 14.53 13.98
N ILE A 306 14.34 15.63 13.43
CA ILE A 306 13.55 15.64 12.18
C ILE A 306 14.47 15.51 10.95
N VAL A 307 15.58 16.23 10.91
CA VAL A 307 16.48 16.29 9.75
C VAL A 307 17.02 14.91 9.32
N PRO A 308 17.51 14.03 10.23
CA PRO A 308 17.96 12.69 9.88
C PRO A 308 16.88 11.79 9.29
N ILE A 309 15.61 12.11 9.48
CA ILE A 309 14.50 11.36 8.91
C ILE A 309 14.17 11.87 7.51
N LEU A 310 14.18 13.18 7.32
CA LEU A 310 13.89 13.80 6.02
C LEU A 310 14.96 13.51 4.97
N ILE A 311 16.23 13.41 5.35
CA ILE A 311 17.34 13.17 4.41
C ILE A 311 17.22 11.79 3.73
N PRO A 312 17.10 10.64 4.43
CA PRO A 312 16.91 9.36 3.78
C PRO A 312 15.65 9.29 2.93
N MET A 313 14.53 9.85 3.42
CA MET A 313 13.28 9.87 2.65
C MET A 313 13.44 10.66 1.34
N GLY A 314 14.05 11.84 1.40
CA GLY A 314 14.33 12.64 0.20
C GLY A 314 15.31 11.93 -0.74
N LEU A 315 16.35 11.28 -0.20
CA LEU A 315 17.34 10.56 -1.00
C LEU A 315 16.72 9.36 -1.74
N MET A 316 15.79 8.64 -1.10
CA MET A 316 15.02 7.57 -1.76
C MET A 316 14.27 8.09 -2.98
N GLY A 317 13.63 9.27 -2.89
CA GLY A 317 12.95 9.89 -4.02
C GLY A 317 13.88 10.20 -5.21
N VAL A 318 15.08 10.69 -4.93
CA VAL A 318 16.07 11.01 -6.00
C VAL A 318 16.69 9.76 -6.62
N LEU A 319 16.96 8.75 -5.82
CA LEU A 319 17.54 7.48 -6.28
C LEU A 319 16.50 6.58 -6.96
N GLY A 320 15.24 6.99 -6.99
CA GLY A 320 14.14 6.20 -7.58
C GLY A 320 13.83 4.92 -6.80
N PHE A 321 14.21 4.87 -5.52
CA PHE A 321 13.76 3.79 -4.65
C PHE A 321 12.33 4.07 -4.22
N ASN A 322 11.43 3.19 -4.62
CA ASN A 322 10.05 3.24 -4.19
C ASN A 322 9.96 2.91 -2.70
N MET A 323 9.13 3.63 -1.98
CA MET A 323 8.83 3.31 -0.59
C MET A 323 7.86 2.14 -0.58
N SER A 324 8.36 0.95 -0.25
CA SER A 324 7.53 -0.24 -0.03
C SER A 324 7.01 -0.26 1.41
N ILE A 325 5.83 -0.85 1.61
CA ILE A 325 5.17 -0.99 2.92
C ILE A 325 5.75 -2.18 3.73
N VAL A 326 6.55 -3.02 3.10
CA VAL A 326 7.16 -4.22 3.71
C VAL A 326 8.59 -3.95 4.15
#